data_5a49c03d2adbc625d95b2c6b2c4ef22c
#
_entry.id   5a49c03d2adbc625d95b2c6b2c4ef22c
#
_cell.length_a   1.000
_cell.length_b   1.000
_cell.length_c   1.000
_cell.angle_alpha   90.00
_cell.angle_beta   90.00
_cell.angle_gamma   90.00
#
_symmetry.space_group_name_H-M   'P 1'
#
loop_
_entity.id
_entity.type
_entity.pdbx_description
1 polymer ?
#
loop_
_entity_poly.entity_id
_entity_poly.type
_entity_poly.pdbx_seq_one_letter_code
_entity_poly.pdbx_strand_id
1 'polypeptide(L)'
;MLLCQCSEREEKSDGYQLRKDISKMKSKNCVLVCVTPQSKCEQLIRSGSLIAQQYGVPLEVLSVFHERDGFSPDPAVLEDLYECAKNENAQMSVYFNDSPAILAAVIAKKKGAVDIVTGFPKERSTHFVFTLHTLVPDIQISMVDVDDNGKIYRMIPQEAQPHYEMVGAQGI
;
A
#
# COMPACT_ATOMS: atom_id res chain seq x y z
N MET A 1 -51.35 3.97 44.39
CA MET A 1 -50.79 5.17 43.77
C MET A 1 -49.29 4.99 43.70
N LEU A 2 -48.79 4.35 42.66
CA LEU A 2 -47.36 4.05 42.45
C LEU A 2 -46.93 4.78 41.20
N LEU A 3 -46.04 5.76 41.39
CA LEU A 3 -45.42 6.56 40.36
C LEU A 3 -44.37 5.76 39.63
N CYS A 4 -44.56 5.64 38.32
CA CYS A 4 -43.57 5.07 37.39
C CYS A 4 -42.50 6.14 37.11
N GLN A 5 -41.27 5.95 37.60
CA GLN A 5 -40.12 6.73 37.16
C GLN A 5 -39.51 6.02 35.97
N CYS A 6 -39.77 6.51 34.75
CA CYS A 6 -39.01 6.15 33.56
C CYS A 6 -37.62 6.76 33.64
N SER A 7 -36.65 5.92 33.59
CA SER A 7 -35.22 6.24 33.54
C SER A 7 -34.85 6.64 32.14
N GLU A 8 -34.70 7.94 31.90
CA GLU A 8 -34.02 8.48 30.71
C GLU A 8 -32.49 8.44 30.92
N ARG A 9 -31.85 7.37 30.53
CA ARG A 9 -30.39 7.35 30.48
C ARG A 9 -29.87 6.16 29.66
N GLU A 10 -29.98 6.16 28.32
CA GLU A 10 -29.22 5.20 27.48
C GLU A 10 -29.04 5.62 26.01
N GLU A 11 -29.27 6.87 25.59
CA GLU A 11 -29.08 7.22 24.17
C GLU A 11 -27.81 8.02 23.83
N LYS A 12 -26.86 8.20 24.76
CA LYS A 12 -25.63 8.97 24.48
C LYS A 12 -24.34 8.16 24.29
N SER A 13 -24.37 6.84 24.51
CA SER A 13 -23.16 6.01 24.42
C SER A 13 -22.87 5.49 23.02
N ASP A 14 -23.89 5.19 22.23
CA ASP A 14 -23.71 4.56 20.92
C ASP A 14 -23.11 5.49 19.86
N GLY A 15 -23.47 6.77 19.87
CA GLY A 15 -22.90 7.75 18.94
C GLY A 15 -21.41 8.04 19.18
N TYR A 16 -20.95 7.92 20.41
CA TYR A 16 -19.56 8.17 20.76
C TYR A 16 -18.67 6.97 20.43
N GLN A 17 -19.18 5.76 20.60
CA GLN A 17 -18.49 4.52 20.24
C GLN A 17 -18.40 4.39 18.72
N LEU A 18 -19.48 4.68 17.99
CA LEU A 18 -19.50 4.66 16.54
C LEU A 18 -18.50 5.69 15.94
N ARG A 19 -18.37 6.87 16.53
CA ARG A 19 -17.38 7.89 16.12
C ARG A 19 -15.95 7.46 16.41
N LYS A 20 -15.71 6.72 17.51
CA LYS A 20 -14.39 6.11 17.79
C LYS A 20 -14.05 5.01 16.81
N ASP A 21 -15.02 4.20 16.42
CA ASP A 21 -14.83 3.12 15.45
C ASP A 21 -14.60 3.66 14.03
N ILE A 22 -15.32 4.72 13.63
CA ILE A 22 -15.08 5.46 12.38
C ILE A 22 -13.72 6.18 12.41
N SER A 23 -13.30 6.73 13.53
CA SER A 23 -11.97 7.32 13.72
C SER A 23 -10.84 6.28 13.67
N LYS A 24 -11.12 5.05 14.11
CA LYS A 24 -10.21 3.91 14.03
C LYS A 24 -10.15 3.30 12.64
N MET A 25 -11.15 3.54 11.79
CA MET A 25 -11.16 3.20 10.36
C MET A 25 -10.46 4.24 9.47
N LYS A 26 -10.07 5.41 10.02
CA LYS A 26 -9.26 6.41 9.30
C LYS A 26 -7.83 5.93 9.18
N SER A 27 -7.47 5.58 7.95
CA SER A 27 -6.14 5.36 7.38
C SER A 27 -5.19 4.61 8.32
N LYS A 28 -5.23 3.31 8.26
CA LYS A 28 -4.07 2.50 8.65
C LYS A 28 -2.99 2.79 7.62
N ASN A 29 -2.19 3.84 7.84
CA ASN A 29 -1.00 4.02 7.04
C ASN A 29 -0.21 2.72 7.05
N CYS A 30 0.32 2.32 5.92
CA CYS A 30 1.12 1.09 5.82
C CYS A 30 2.27 1.29 4.84
N VAL A 31 3.23 0.39 4.87
CA VAL A 31 4.15 0.16 3.76
C VAL A 31 3.60 -1.02 2.96
N LEU A 32 3.44 -0.85 1.64
CA LEU A 32 2.93 -1.86 0.74
C LEU A 32 4.08 -2.44 -0.09
N VAL A 33 4.42 -3.71 0.12
CA VAL A 33 5.44 -4.43 -0.67
C VAL A 33 4.77 -5.18 -1.79
N CYS A 34 5.13 -4.87 -3.04
CA CYS A 34 4.66 -5.58 -4.23
C CYS A 34 5.68 -6.66 -4.63
N VAL A 35 5.28 -7.92 -4.55
CA VAL A 35 6.12 -9.08 -4.88
C VAL A 35 5.57 -9.86 -6.07
N THR A 36 6.47 -10.51 -6.79
CA THR A 36 6.15 -11.58 -7.74
C THR A 36 6.58 -12.92 -7.14
N PRO A 37 6.06 -14.07 -7.58
CA PRO A 37 6.42 -15.38 -7.02
C PRO A 37 7.83 -15.81 -7.48
N GLN A 38 8.82 -15.18 -6.92
CA GLN A 38 10.25 -15.45 -7.18
C GLN A 38 10.99 -15.52 -5.84
N SER A 39 11.90 -16.44 -5.69
CA SER A 39 12.67 -16.66 -4.45
C SER A 39 13.41 -15.42 -3.93
N LYS A 40 13.84 -14.53 -4.84
CA LYS A 40 14.50 -13.27 -4.45
C LYS A 40 13.56 -12.24 -3.81
N CYS A 41 12.25 -12.44 -3.89
CA CYS A 41 11.26 -11.51 -3.35
C CYS A 41 11.20 -11.51 -1.81
N GLU A 42 11.75 -12.50 -1.12
CA GLU A 42 11.91 -12.44 0.33
C GLU A 42 12.73 -11.22 0.77
N GLN A 43 13.75 -10.86 0.02
CA GLN A 43 14.56 -9.67 0.33
C GLN A 43 13.74 -8.38 0.21
N LEU A 44 12.76 -8.32 -0.72
CA LEU A 44 11.83 -7.18 -0.81
C LEU A 44 10.98 -7.06 0.44
N ILE A 45 10.46 -8.17 0.96
CA ILE A 45 9.64 -8.21 2.17
C ILE A 45 10.45 -7.73 3.36
N ARG A 46 11.68 -8.21 3.52
CA ARG A 46 12.59 -7.78 4.61
C ARG A 46 12.96 -6.31 4.51
N SER A 47 13.27 -5.81 3.31
CA SER A 47 13.53 -4.38 3.08
C SER A 47 12.30 -3.53 3.39
N GLY A 48 11.12 -4.00 2.99
CA GLY A 48 9.85 -3.35 3.33
C GLY A 48 9.58 -3.31 4.82
N SER A 49 9.92 -4.36 5.56
CA SER A 49 9.82 -4.42 7.01
C SER A 49 10.68 -3.35 7.69
N LEU A 50 11.92 -3.18 7.25
CA LEU A 50 12.80 -2.12 7.76
C LEU A 50 12.23 -0.72 7.48
N ILE A 51 11.68 -0.49 6.29
CA ILE A 51 11.05 0.77 5.93
C ILE A 51 9.78 1.00 6.78
N ALA A 52 8.95 -0.03 6.98
CA ALA A 52 7.75 0.06 7.80
C ALA A 52 8.09 0.40 9.27
N GLN A 53 9.15 -0.18 9.82
CA GLN A 53 9.66 0.14 11.15
C GLN A 53 10.11 1.62 11.25
N GLN A 54 10.80 2.15 10.22
CA GLN A 54 11.22 3.55 10.20
C GLN A 54 10.02 4.51 10.21
N TYR A 55 8.93 4.17 9.52
CA TYR A 55 7.70 4.97 9.53
C TYR A 55 6.79 4.68 10.74
N GLY A 56 7.05 3.62 11.50
CA GLY A 56 6.19 3.20 12.62
C GLY A 56 4.80 2.74 12.17
N VAL A 57 4.70 2.10 10.98
CA VAL A 57 3.45 1.64 10.37
C VAL A 57 3.51 0.14 10.08
N PRO A 58 2.35 -0.54 9.94
CA PRO A 58 2.31 -1.95 9.58
C PRO A 58 2.83 -2.20 8.16
N LEU A 59 3.31 -3.43 7.95
CA LEU A 59 3.73 -3.96 6.65
C LEU A 59 2.59 -4.76 6.02
N GLU A 60 2.34 -4.50 4.74
CA GLU A 60 1.40 -5.25 3.90
C GLU A 60 2.15 -5.78 2.69
N VAL A 61 1.93 -7.05 2.34
CA VAL A 61 2.54 -7.68 1.16
C VAL A 61 1.46 -8.00 0.14
N LEU A 62 1.70 -7.59 -1.10
CA LEU A 62 0.79 -7.76 -2.22
C LEU A 62 1.47 -8.55 -3.34
N SER A 63 0.85 -9.63 -3.77
CA SER A 63 1.21 -10.33 -4.99
C SER A 63 0.05 -10.29 -5.99
N VAL A 64 0.33 -9.91 -7.24
CA VAL A 64 -0.68 -9.85 -8.30
C VAL A 64 -0.21 -10.69 -9.49
N PHE A 65 -1.03 -11.64 -9.89
CA PHE A 65 -0.81 -12.52 -11.03
C PHE A 65 -1.69 -12.11 -12.21
N HIS A 66 -1.16 -12.24 -13.42
CA HIS A 66 -1.96 -12.12 -14.63
C HIS A 66 -2.88 -13.35 -14.81
N GLU A 67 -4.15 -13.11 -15.12
CA GLU A 67 -5.10 -14.21 -15.37
C GLU A 67 -4.83 -14.91 -16.70
N ARG A 68 -4.28 -14.18 -17.70
CA ARG A 68 -4.19 -14.64 -19.10
C ARG A 68 -3.01 -15.56 -19.38
N ASP A 69 -2.00 -15.55 -18.54
CA ASP A 69 -0.74 -16.24 -18.90
C ASP A 69 -0.76 -17.74 -18.60
N GLY A 70 -1.90 -18.29 -18.14
CA GLY A 70 -1.95 -19.69 -17.68
C GLY A 70 -0.87 -20.01 -16.63
N PHE A 71 -0.26 -18.96 -16.10
CA PHE A 71 0.82 -19.04 -15.14
C PHE A 71 0.25 -19.47 -13.79
N SER A 72 0.54 -20.71 -13.44
CA SER A 72 0.32 -21.17 -12.09
C SER A 72 1.62 -20.91 -11.31
N PRO A 73 1.61 -20.03 -10.31
CA PRO A 73 2.79 -19.83 -9.47
C PRO A 73 3.17 -21.15 -8.82
N ASP A 74 4.46 -21.39 -8.66
CA ASP A 74 4.93 -22.53 -7.88
C ASP A 74 4.38 -22.41 -6.44
N PRO A 75 3.58 -23.37 -5.98
CA PRO A 75 3.00 -23.32 -4.64
C PRO A 75 4.06 -23.22 -3.54
N ALA A 76 5.21 -23.85 -3.72
CA ALA A 76 6.30 -23.81 -2.74
C ALA A 76 6.86 -22.39 -2.60
N VAL A 77 7.06 -21.68 -3.72
CA VAL A 77 7.54 -20.27 -3.69
C VAL A 77 6.51 -19.34 -3.04
N LEU A 78 5.22 -19.58 -3.26
CA LEU A 78 4.16 -18.81 -2.59
C LEU A 78 4.14 -19.06 -1.09
N GLU A 79 4.33 -20.30 -0.66
CA GLU A 79 4.39 -20.67 0.75
C GLU A 79 5.59 -20.01 1.43
N ASP A 80 6.77 -20.05 0.81
CA ASP A 80 7.97 -19.39 1.32
C ASP A 80 7.76 -17.87 1.49
N LEU A 81 7.13 -17.21 0.51
CA LEU A 81 6.81 -15.79 0.60
C LEU A 81 5.80 -15.48 1.70
N TYR A 82 4.79 -16.35 1.85
CA TYR A 82 3.79 -16.22 2.92
C TYR A 82 4.42 -16.38 4.31
N GLU A 83 5.29 -17.37 4.49
CA GLU A 83 6.02 -17.55 5.74
C GLU A 83 6.98 -16.39 6.02
N CYS A 84 7.67 -15.89 5.00
CA CYS A 84 8.51 -14.71 5.13
C CYS A 84 7.69 -13.50 5.59
N ALA A 85 6.54 -13.23 4.96
CA ALA A 85 5.65 -12.15 5.35
C ALA A 85 5.16 -12.33 6.80
N LYS A 86 4.78 -13.53 7.19
CA LYS A 86 4.35 -13.86 8.55
C LYS A 86 5.45 -13.62 9.58
N ASN A 87 6.69 -13.99 9.28
CA ASN A 87 7.83 -13.77 10.15
C ASN A 87 8.13 -12.27 10.35
N GLU A 88 7.82 -11.44 9.36
CA GLU A 88 7.90 -9.99 9.43
C GLU A 88 6.62 -9.33 10.01
N ASN A 89 5.69 -10.11 10.56
CA ASN A 89 4.39 -9.67 11.07
C ASN A 89 3.55 -8.92 10.03
N ALA A 90 3.71 -9.26 8.75
CA ALA A 90 2.97 -8.68 7.64
C ALA A 90 1.77 -9.54 7.25
N GLN A 91 0.73 -8.89 6.74
CA GLN A 91 -0.38 -9.56 6.08
C GLN A 91 -0.09 -9.67 4.59
N MET A 92 -0.08 -10.88 4.03
CA MET A 92 0.06 -11.11 2.60
C MET A 92 -1.30 -11.30 1.94
N SER A 93 -1.50 -10.65 0.81
CA SER A 93 -2.68 -10.79 -0.05
C SER A 93 -2.27 -11.16 -1.47
N VAL A 94 -2.99 -12.10 -2.07
CA VAL A 94 -2.76 -12.56 -3.44
C VAL A 94 -4.00 -12.25 -4.27
N TYR A 95 -3.79 -11.67 -5.45
CA TYR A 95 -4.85 -11.33 -6.39
C TYR A 95 -4.49 -11.80 -7.80
N PHE A 96 -5.53 -12.05 -8.59
CA PHE A 96 -5.42 -12.31 -10.03
C PHE A 96 -6.02 -11.12 -10.76
N ASN A 97 -5.24 -10.45 -11.61
CA ASN A 97 -5.68 -9.29 -12.36
C ASN A 97 -4.74 -9.00 -13.55
N ASP A 98 -5.30 -8.64 -14.68
CA ASP A 98 -4.54 -8.32 -15.90
C ASP A 98 -3.79 -6.97 -15.83
N SER A 99 -4.04 -6.16 -14.80
CA SER A 99 -3.45 -4.84 -14.64
C SER A 99 -2.84 -4.68 -13.23
N PRO A 100 -1.70 -5.35 -12.94
CA PRO A 100 -1.11 -5.37 -11.60
C PRO A 100 -0.80 -3.99 -11.02
N ALA A 101 -0.32 -3.06 -11.86
CA ALA A 101 0.02 -1.71 -11.41
C ALA A 101 -1.23 -0.91 -11.01
N ILE A 102 -2.34 -1.06 -11.74
CA ILE A 102 -3.61 -0.39 -11.41
C ILE A 102 -4.16 -0.95 -10.10
N LEU A 103 -4.16 -2.27 -9.95
CA LEU A 103 -4.64 -2.90 -8.72
C LEU A 103 -3.79 -2.50 -7.51
N ALA A 104 -2.46 -2.51 -7.65
CA ALA A 104 -1.55 -2.06 -6.60
C ALA A 104 -1.80 -0.60 -6.21
N ALA A 105 -2.02 0.29 -7.18
CA ALA A 105 -2.35 1.69 -6.92
C ALA A 105 -3.67 1.85 -6.14
N VAL A 106 -4.71 1.09 -6.52
CA VAL A 106 -6.01 1.09 -5.84
C VAL A 106 -5.87 0.60 -4.40
N ILE A 107 -5.13 -0.49 -4.18
CA ILE A 107 -4.90 -1.04 -2.84
C ILE A 107 -4.07 -0.08 -2.00
N ALA A 108 -3.01 0.53 -2.57
CA ALA A 108 -2.17 1.51 -1.88
C ALA A 108 -3.00 2.70 -1.38
N LYS A 109 -3.85 3.28 -2.23
CA LYS A 109 -4.77 4.36 -1.84
C LYS A 109 -5.77 3.93 -0.77
N LYS A 110 -6.40 2.75 -0.95
CA LYS A 110 -7.39 2.22 0.00
C LYS A 110 -6.80 1.97 1.38
N LYS A 111 -5.57 1.49 1.45
CA LYS A 111 -4.86 1.18 2.71
C LYS A 111 -4.09 2.37 3.28
N GLY A 112 -4.01 3.48 2.55
CA GLY A 112 -3.25 4.67 2.96
C GLY A 112 -1.75 4.40 2.97
N ALA A 113 -1.23 3.71 1.95
CA ALA A 113 0.20 3.43 1.87
C ALA A 113 1.02 4.72 1.89
N VAL A 114 2.05 4.76 2.72
CA VAL A 114 3.01 5.87 2.78
C VAL A 114 4.22 5.61 1.89
N ASP A 115 4.51 4.34 1.62
CA ASP A 115 5.57 3.91 0.70
C ASP A 115 5.14 2.61 0.01
N ILE A 116 5.44 2.49 -1.29
CA ILE A 116 5.27 1.27 -2.07
C ILE A 116 6.65 0.73 -2.38
N VAL A 117 6.94 -0.46 -1.87
CA VAL A 117 8.23 -1.14 -2.07
C VAL A 117 8.09 -2.17 -3.18
N THR A 118 8.98 -2.13 -4.15
CA THR A 118 9.02 -3.07 -5.28
C THR A 118 10.46 -3.40 -5.69
N GLY A 119 10.63 -4.41 -6.52
CA GLY A 119 11.93 -4.72 -7.09
C GLY A 119 12.42 -3.63 -8.03
N PHE A 120 13.73 -3.39 -8.05
CA PHE A 120 14.34 -2.50 -9.04
C PHE A 120 14.15 -3.10 -10.45
N PRO A 121 13.60 -2.35 -11.41
CA PRO A 121 13.34 -2.86 -12.75
C PRO A 121 14.68 -3.14 -13.45
N LYS A 122 14.88 -4.41 -13.81
CA LYS A 122 15.98 -4.83 -14.68
C LYS A 122 15.51 -4.66 -16.10
N GLU A 123 16.33 -3.99 -16.89
CA GLU A 123 16.05 -3.68 -18.28
C GLU A 123 14.74 -2.89 -18.47
N ARG A 124 14.31 -2.70 -19.70
CA ARG A 124 13.20 -1.80 -20.10
C ARG A 124 11.80 -2.15 -19.56
N SER A 125 11.69 -3.04 -18.60
CA SER A 125 10.41 -3.40 -17.94
C SER A 125 9.99 -2.37 -16.88
N THR A 126 10.07 -1.10 -17.22
CA THR A 126 9.73 0.00 -16.31
C THR A 126 8.23 0.26 -16.20
N HIS A 127 7.39 -0.45 -16.97
CA HIS A 127 5.95 -0.16 -17.05
C HIS A 127 5.25 -0.19 -15.70
N PHE A 128 5.55 -1.17 -14.85
CA PHE A 128 4.89 -1.29 -13.54
C PHE A 128 5.17 -0.09 -12.65
N VAL A 129 6.44 0.26 -12.44
CA VAL A 129 6.85 1.37 -11.57
C VAL A 129 6.40 2.71 -12.13
N PHE A 130 6.55 2.92 -13.44
CA PHE A 130 6.13 4.15 -14.11
C PHE A 130 4.61 4.33 -14.03
N THR A 131 3.83 3.26 -14.25
CA THR A 131 2.38 3.30 -14.13
C THR A 131 1.95 3.60 -12.69
N LEU A 132 2.59 2.97 -11.71
CA LEU A 132 2.34 3.28 -10.29
C LEU A 132 2.61 4.75 -9.99
N HIS A 133 3.76 5.28 -10.40
CA HIS A 133 4.11 6.68 -10.14
C HIS A 133 3.11 7.65 -10.78
N THR A 134 2.59 7.31 -11.97
CA THR A 134 1.56 8.13 -12.63
C THR A 134 0.22 8.08 -11.90
N LEU A 135 -0.16 6.91 -11.35
CA LEU A 135 -1.45 6.71 -10.69
C LEU A 135 -1.48 7.19 -9.23
N VAL A 136 -0.33 7.17 -8.57
CA VAL A 136 -0.16 7.55 -7.16
C VAL A 136 1.06 8.46 -6.98
N PRO A 137 1.07 9.66 -7.60
CA PRO A 137 2.22 10.56 -7.60
C PRO A 137 2.57 11.11 -6.21
N ASP A 138 1.61 11.06 -5.29
CA ASP A 138 1.70 11.51 -3.90
C ASP A 138 2.26 10.42 -2.96
N ILE A 139 2.39 9.18 -3.42
CA ILE A 139 2.95 8.09 -2.63
C ILE A 139 4.40 7.84 -3.03
N GLN A 140 5.27 7.71 -2.03
CA GLN A 140 6.66 7.37 -2.30
C GLN A 140 6.76 5.95 -2.86
N ILE A 141 7.67 5.75 -3.83
CA ILE A 141 8.00 4.43 -4.36
C ILE A 141 9.47 4.15 -4.07
N SER A 142 9.72 3.06 -3.35
CA SER A 142 11.05 2.55 -3.02
C SER A 142 11.34 1.29 -3.85
N MET A 143 12.39 1.33 -4.66
CA MET A 143 12.82 0.20 -5.49
C MET A 143 14.04 -0.44 -4.87
N VAL A 144 13.97 -1.75 -4.62
CA VAL A 144 15.05 -2.52 -3.99
C VAL A 144 15.78 -3.32 -5.07
N ASP A 145 17.07 -3.07 -5.22
CA ASP A 145 17.92 -3.89 -6.07
C ASP A 145 18.42 -5.11 -5.30
N VAL A 146 17.77 -6.25 -5.53
CA VAL A 146 18.09 -7.51 -4.86
C VAL A 146 19.42 -8.12 -5.31
N ASP A 147 19.99 -7.68 -6.43
CA ASP A 147 21.29 -8.14 -6.92
C ASP A 147 22.44 -7.25 -6.44
N ASP A 148 22.16 -6.00 -6.03
CA ASP A 148 23.11 -5.07 -5.42
C ASP A 148 22.85 -4.94 -3.90
N ASN A 149 22.93 -6.05 -3.19
CA ASN A 149 22.82 -6.13 -1.73
C ASN A 149 21.57 -5.42 -1.12
N GLY A 150 20.49 -5.32 -1.85
CA GLY A 150 19.28 -4.67 -1.38
C GLY A 150 19.35 -3.14 -1.34
N LYS A 151 20.17 -2.55 -2.20
CA LYS A 151 20.24 -1.09 -2.34
C LYS A 151 18.90 -0.51 -2.72
N ILE A 152 18.51 0.54 -2.05
CA ILE A 152 17.20 1.17 -2.20
C ILE A 152 17.31 2.45 -3.02
N TYR A 153 16.53 2.54 -4.08
CA TYR A 153 16.35 3.72 -4.91
C TYR A 153 14.95 4.29 -4.66
N ARG A 154 14.84 5.57 -4.45
CA ARG A 154 13.56 6.23 -4.14
C ARG A 154 13.11 7.13 -5.27
N MET A 155 11.88 6.96 -5.72
CA MET A 155 11.19 7.95 -6.54
C MET A 155 10.54 8.94 -5.58
N ILE A 156 10.98 10.20 -5.65
CA ILE A 156 10.43 11.27 -4.80
C ILE A 156 9.02 11.60 -5.31
N PRO A 157 8.02 11.68 -4.41
CA PRO A 157 6.68 12.11 -4.78
C PRO A 157 6.74 13.48 -5.47
N GLN A 158 5.96 13.64 -6.52
CA GLN A 158 5.79 14.96 -7.12
C GLN A 158 4.91 15.78 -6.17
N GLU A 159 5.48 16.77 -5.53
CA GLU A 159 4.70 17.79 -4.85
C GLU A 159 3.76 18.41 -5.89
N ALA A 160 2.47 18.47 -5.58
CA ALA A 160 1.50 19.15 -6.41
C ALA A 160 1.99 20.59 -6.58
N GLN A 161 2.52 20.91 -7.75
CA GLN A 161 2.89 22.29 -8.04
C GLN A 161 1.60 23.12 -7.94
N PRO A 162 1.58 24.21 -7.17
CA PRO A 162 0.43 25.08 -7.16
C PRO A 162 0.21 25.56 -8.59
N HIS A 163 -0.92 25.23 -9.18
CA HIS A 163 -1.36 25.80 -10.44
C HIS A 163 -1.57 27.30 -10.19
N TYR A 164 -0.58 28.10 -10.52
CA TYR A 164 -0.78 29.53 -10.69
C TYR A 164 -1.50 29.72 -12.03
N GLU A 165 -2.83 29.82 -11.99
CA GLU A 165 -3.54 30.43 -13.10
C GLU A 165 -3.05 31.87 -13.20
N MET A 166 -2.29 32.15 -14.26
CA MET A 166 -2.03 33.54 -14.64
C MET A 166 -3.36 34.13 -15.06
N VAL A 167 -4.03 34.83 -14.15
CA VAL A 167 -5.13 35.70 -14.49
C VAL A 167 -4.56 36.77 -15.38
N GLY A 168 -4.80 36.63 -16.68
CA GLY A 168 -4.35 37.59 -17.67
C GLY A 168 -4.88 38.98 -17.31
N ALA A 169 -3.97 39.88 -17.02
CA ALA A 169 -4.27 41.31 -16.95
C ALA A 169 -4.81 41.71 -18.33
N GLN A 170 -6.10 41.88 -18.49
CA GLN A 170 -6.65 42.61 -19.61
C GLN A 170 -6.29 44.07 -19.40
N GLY A 171 -5.26 44.47 -20.14
CA GLY A 171 -4.90 45.89 -20.29
C GLY A 171 -6.04 46.65 -20.94
N ILE A 172 -6.27 47.78 -20.42
CA ILE A 172 -7.08 48.88 -20.89
C ILE A 172 -6.63 49.34 -22.27
#